data_d07c19118018287b8b67a35207346e6e
#
_entry.id   d07c19118018287b8b67a35207346e6e
#
_cell.length_a   1.000
_cell.length_b   1.000
_cell.length_c   1.000
_cell.angle_alpha   90.00
_cell.angle_beta   90.00
_cell.angle_gamma   90.00
#
_symmetry.space_group_name_H-M   'P 1'
#
loop_
_entity.id
_entity.type
_entity.pdbx_description
1 polymer ?
#
loop_
_entity_poly.entity_id
_entity_poly.type
_entity_poly.pdbx_seq_one_letter_code
_entity_poly.pdbx_strand_id
1 'polypeptide(L)'
;MRIRAERDDLADVLTRAGRAVGSRSPLPILQGLLCEVEGGRLQVTGTDNEVSVRTYLEVEAIEDGATVIPAKLAADAVRKLPAGAVSMTAADGEVEITGNGPRFRLRELSVADFPTIDDTLPADTVDVVGETLVKALSQVGIGASGDEARPTLTGVLFEENDGGLRLVATDSYRLAVRDVLGIGATGSKLVPYRALRELGRTVGDGPMKVALGDREAVFVTDRGRLAVRIIDATFPKYRQLLPDSYPNRLEVPKVSLLDAVGRAALVAEDHIPVRLNLHDGGIELSVIRQEVGEETEHIEGVYTGEEMTIAFNTRYLTEGVSAIDSDTIILETIDALKPGLLHGEGDEDFRYLLMPVRL
;
A
#
# COMPACT_ATOMS: atom_id res chain seq x y z
N MET A 1 17.05 -19.02 25.32
CA MET A 1 15.65 -18.75 24.99
C MET A 1 14.95 -20.05 24.60
N ARG A 2 13.78 -20.33 25.21
CA ARG A 2 13.00 -21.51 24.84
C ARG A 2 11.51 -21.27 24.98
N ILE A 3 10.77 -21.52 23.89
CA ILE A 3 9.32 -21.29 23.82
C ILE A 3 8.59 -22.47 23.20
N ARG A 4 7.26 -22.50 23.45
CA ARG A 4 6.30 -23.33 22.73
C ARG A 4 5.10 -22.48 22.32
N ALA A 5 4.66 -22.64 21.05
CA ALA A 5 3.55 -21.89 20.48
C ALA A 5 2.80 -22.75 19.44
N GLU A 6 1.59 -22.36 19.07
CA GLU A 6 0.90 -22.97 17.93
C GLU A 6 1.59 -22.60 16.62
N ARG A 7 1.70 -23.60 15.71
CA ARG A 7 2.42 -23.45 14.42
C ARG A 7 1.92 -22.25 13.61
N ASP A 8 0.61 -22.11 13.46
CA ASP A 8 0.03 -21.10 12.57
C ASP A 8 0.22 -19.70 13.12
N ASP A 9 0.09 -19.53 14.44
CA ASP A 9 0.32 -18.26 15.12
C ASP A 9 1.80 -17.83 15.04
N LEU A 10 2.72 -18.78 15.28
CA LEU A 10 4.15 -18.51 15.16
C LEU A 10 4.53 -18.20 13.70
N ALA A 11 3.99 -18.93 12.72
CA ALA A 11 4.23 -18.67 11.31
C ALA A 11 3.69 -17.28 10.88
N ASP A 12 2.55 -16.84 11.41
CA ASP A 12 1.94 -15.55 11.13
C ASP A 12 2.85 -14.40 11.62
N VAL A 13 3.27 -14.41 12.90
CA VAL A 13 4.11 -13.34 13.46
C VAL A 13 5.47 -13.26 12.77
N LEU A 14 6.12 -14.41 12.47
CA LEU A 14 7.37 -14.45 11.71
C LEU A 14 7.18 -13.89 10.29
N THR A 15 6.08 -14.25 9.63
CA THR A 15 5.79 -13.78 8.27
C THR A 15 5.54 -12.28 8.24
N ARG A 16 4.76 -11.75 9.19
CA ARG A 16 4.43 -10.32 9.27
C ARG A 16 5.68 -9.48 9.54
N ALA A 17 6.48 -9.85 10.54
CA ALA A 17 7.74 -9.16 10.82
C ALA A 17 8.73 -9.26 9.63
N GLY A 18 8.74 -10.41 8.95
CA GLY A 18 9.57 -10.65 7.77
C GLY A 18 9.28 -9.74 6.56
N ARG A 19 8.13 -9.04 6.53
CA ARG A 19 7.81 -8.07 5.47
C ARG A 19 8.69 -6.83 5.47
N ALA A 20 9.29 -6.49 6.62
CA ALA A 20 10.27 -5.41 6.71
C ALA A 20 11.69 -5.85 6.35
N VAL A 21 11.92 -7.15 6.18
CA VAL A 21 13.26 -7.68 5.90
C VAL A 21 13.58 -7.57 4.41
N GLY A 22 14.66 -6.86 4.08
CA GLY A 22 15.12 -6.70 2.71
C GLY A 22 15.70 -7.99 2.14
N SER A 23 15.15 -8.49 1.01
CA SER A 23 15.62 -9.74 0.38
C SER A 23 17.06 -9.67 -0.17
N ARG A 24 17.63 -8.49 -0.32
CA ARG A 24 18.95 -8.22 -0.90
C ARG A 24 19.80 -7.27 -0.07
N SER A 25 19.60 -7.24 1.25
CA SER A 25 20.43 -6.39 2.10
C SER A 25 21.91 -6.83 2.04
N PRO A 26 22.86 -5.89 1.88
CA PRO A 26 24.28 -6.19 1.96
C PRO A 26 24.74 -6.59 3.38
N LEU A 27 23.91 -6.29 4.39
CA LEU A 27 24.18 -6.64 5.78
C LEU A 27 23.38 -7.91 6.14
N PRO A 28 24.05 -9.05 6.42
CA PRO A 28 23.38 -10.31 6.73
C PRO A 28 22.42 -10.22 7.93
N ILE A 29 22.73 -9.37 8.92
CA ILE A 29 21.89 -9.19 10.11
C ILE A 29 20.49 -8.65 9.76
N LEU A 30 20.36 -7.80 8.72
CA LEU A 30 19.10 -7.27 8.24
C LEU A 30 18.27 -8.28 7.41
N GLN A 31 18.79 -9.49 7.22
CA GLN A 31 18.02 -10.63 6.69
C GLN A 31 17.45 -11.51 7.82
N GLY A 32 17.70 -11.13 9.07
CA GLY A 32 17.24 -11.80 10.27
C GLY A 32 15.99 -11.20 10.89
N LEU A 33 15.34 -11.99 11.74
CA LEU A 33 14.31 -11.54 12.68
C LEU A 33 14.87 -11.63 14.08
N LEU A 34 14.82 -10.53 14.81
CA LEU A 34 15.08 -10.55 16.26
C LEU A 34 13.82 -11.09 16.95
N CYS A 35 14.01 -12.16 17.68
CA CYS A 35 12.99 -12.80 18.50
C CYS A 35 13.38 -12.60 19.97
N GLU A 36 12.53 -11.94 20.73
CA GLU A 36 12.73 -11.66 22.15
C GLU A 36 11.55 -12.20 22.94
N VAL A 37 11.85 -12.90 24.05
CA VAL A 37 10.81 -13.46 24.93
C VAL A 37 11.01 -12.93 26.32
N GLU A 38 9.96 -12.34 26.85
CA GLU A 38 9.91 -11.85 28.21
C GLU A 38 8.50 -12.06 28.77
N GLY A 39 8.40 -12.70 29.94
CA GLY A 39 7.14 -12.83 30.68
C GLY A 39 6.01 -13.54 29.93
N GLY A 40 6.33 -14.50 29.05
CA GLY A 40 5.33 -15.24 28.27
C GLY A 40 4.92 -14.58 26.95
N ARG A 41 5.57 -13.48 26.56
CA ARG A 41 5.32 -12.76 25.30
C ARG A 41 6.53 -12.85 24.39
N LEU A 42 6.31 -13.39 23.20
CA LEU A 42 7.29 -13.33 22.11
C LEU A 42 7.08 -12.04 21.32
N GLN A 43 8.15 -11.28 21.17
CA GLN A 43 8.26 -10.14 20.28
C GLN A 43 9.15 -10.51 19.11
N VAL A 44 8.66 -10.30 17.89
CA VAL A 44 9.43 -10.55 16.66
C VAL A 44 9.59 -9.24 15.91
N THR A 45 10.85 -8.86 15.66
CA THR A 45 11.20 -7.62 14.99
C THR A 45 11.98 -7.89 13.71
N GLY A 46 11.53 -7.31 12.59
CA GLY A 46 12.25 -7.28 11.32
C GLY A 46 12.48 -5.84 10.88
N THR A 47 13.60 -5.57 10.20
CA THR A 47 13.92 -4.24 9.69
C THR A 47 14.88 -4.27 8.50
N ASP A 48 14.78 -3.26 7.62
CA ASP A 48 15.77 -2.92 6.59
C ASP A 48 16.44 -1.55 6.85
N ASN A 49 16.28 -0.99 8.07
CA ASN A 49 16.67 0.35 8.53
C ASN A 49 15.80 1.51 8.00
N GLU A 50 14.97 1.29 6.98
CA GLU A 50 14.00 2.26 6.48
C GLU A 50 12.58 1.93 6.95
N VAL A 51 12.31 0.63 7.09
CA VAL A 51 11.05 0.09 7.58
C VAL A 51 11.35 -0.87 8.71
N SER A 52 10.60 -0.78 9.81
CA SER A 52 10.67 -1.72 10.92
C SER A 52 9.27 -2.23 11.24
N VAL A 53 9.14 -3.53 11.37
CA VAL A 53 7.90 -4.19 11.79
C VAL A 53 8.16 -4.99 13.05
N ARG A 54 7.32 -4.78 14.06
CA ARG A 54 7.31 -5.54 15.29
C ARG A 54 5.96 -6.18 15.49
N THR A 55 5.95 -7.47 15.77
CA THR A 55 4.73 -8.27 16.00
C THR A 55 4.84 -9.00 17.33
N TYR A 56 3.69 -9.38 17.88
CA TYR A 56 3.61 -9.98 19.19
C TYR A 56 2.80 -11.27 19.16
N LEU A 57 3.20 -12.23 20.03
CA LEU A 57 2.49 -13.49 20.25
C LEU A 57 2.63 -13.90 21.73
N GLU A 58 1.51 -14.25 22.36
CA GLU A 58 1.54 -14.91 23.67
C GLU A 58 2.00 -16.36 23.49
N VAL A 59 3.00 -16.75 24.26
CA VAL A 59 3.65 -18.07 24.14
C VAL A 59 3.83 -18.74 25.50
N GLU A 60 3.97 -20.06 25.51
CA GLU A 60 4.48 -20.77 26.66
C GLU A 60 6.00 -20.54 26.74
N ALA A 61 6.43 -19.56 27.54
CA ALA A 61 7.85 -19.27 27.76
C ALA A 61 8.42 -20.25 28.79
N ILE A 62 9.35 -21.10 28.34
CA ILE A 62 10.06 -22.03 29.23
C ILE A 62 11.34 -21.36 29.74
N GLU A 63 11.96 -20.52 28.90
CA GLU A 63 13.14 -19.75 29.21
C GLU A 63 13.15 -18.45 28.42
N ASP A 64 13.17 -17.32 29.11
CA ASP A 64 13.26 -16.00 28.50
C ASP A 64 14.60 -15.80 27.79
N GLY A 65 14.70 -14.80 26.91
CA GLY A 65 15.92 -14.46 26.19
C GLY A 65 15.66 -13.97 24.78
N ALA A 66 16.75 -13.83 24.02
CA ALA A 66 16.68 -13.30 22.67
C ALA A 66 17.52 -14.13 21.70
N THR A 67 17.14 -14.11 20.42
CA THR A 67 17.88 -14.72 19.31
C THR A 67 17.58 -13.99 18.00
N VAL A 68 18.47 -14.06 17.03
CA VAL A 68 18.22 -13.58 15.66
C VAL A 68 18.27 -14.75 14.69
N ILE A 69 17.20 -14.97 13.96
CA ILE A 69 17.02 -16.11 13.03
C ILE A 69 16.85 -15.63 11.59
N PRO A 70 17.32 -16.38 10.56
CA PRO A 70 17.08 -16.04 9.16
C PRO A 70 15.59 -15.96 8.85
N ALA A 71 15.06 -14.77 8.48
CA ALA A 71 13.65 -14.46 8.39
C ALA A 71 12.85 -15.44 7.50
N LYS A 72 13.26 -15.52 6.23
CA LYS A 72 12.55 -16.35 5.24
C LYS A 72 12.58 -17.83 5.61
N LEU A 73 13.78 -18.32 5.99
CA LEU A 73 13.96 -19.74 6.28
C LEU A 73 13.18 -20.15 7.52
N ALA A 74 13.16 -19.32 8.57
CA ALA A 74 12.42 -19.58 9.80
C ALA A 74 10.91 -19.63 9.55
N ALA A 75 10.35 -18.62 8.87
CA ALA A 75 8.94 -18.57 8.54
C ALA A 75 8.50 -19.75 7.65
N ASP A 76 9.31 -20.11 6.64
CA ASP A 76 9.03 -21.22 5.75
C ASP A 76 9.15 -22.58 6.49
N ALA A 77 10.15 -22.72 7.37
CA ALA A 77 10.32 -23.93 8.19
C ALA A 77 9.12 -24.15 9.11
N VAL A 78 8.70 -23.13 9.87
CA VAL A 78 7.54 -23.25 10.77
C VAL A 78 6.28 -23.57 9.98
N ARG A 79 6.03 -22.90 8.85
CA ARG A 79 4.86 -23.15 8.01
C ARG A 79 4.80 -24.59 7.45
N LYS A 80 5.95 -25.24 7.24
CA LYS A 80 6.06 -26.62 6.73
C LYS A 80 5.97 -27.70 7.80
N LEU A 81 6.01 -27.34 9.09
CA LEU A 81 5.76 -28.28 10.16
C LEU A 81 4.31 -28.78 10.15
N PRO A 82 4.04 -29.98 10.66
CA PRO A 82 2.67 -30.44 10.91
C PRO A 82 1.92 -29.48 11.85
N ALA A 83 0.60 -29.45 11.74
CA ALA A 83 -0.25 -28.66 12.62
C ALA A 83 -0.06 -29.02 14.10
N GLY A 84 -0.26 -28.05 14.99
CA GLY A 84 -0.14 -28.17 16.44
C GLY A 84 1.07 -27.42 16.99
N ALA A 85 1.46 -27.80 18.19
CA ALA A 85 2.48 -27.09 18.93
C ALA A 85 3.89 -27.25 18.31
N VAL A 86 4.60 -26.12 18.24
CA VAL A 86 5.99 -25.98 17.79
C VAL A 86 6.82 -25.48 18.96
N SER A 87 8.01 -26.08 19.15
CA SER A 87 9.01 -25.58 20.10
C SER A 87 10.13 -24.90 19.35
N MET A 88 10.59 -23.77 19.86
CA MET A 88 11.76 -23.04 19.37
C MET A 88 12.76 -22.87 20.52
N THR A 89 13.98 -23.33 20.31
CA THR A 89 15.04 -23.28 21.33
C THR A 89 16.31 -22.68 20.71
N ALA A 90 16.81 -21.59 21.29
CA ALA A 90 18.10 -20.99 20.94
C ALA A 90 19.15 -21.33 21.98
N ALA A 91 20.22 -21.99 21.56
CA ALA A 91 21.36 -22.37 22.38
C ALA A 91 22.58 -22.61 21.49
N ASP A 92 23.79 -22.31 22.04
CA ASP A 92 25.07 -22.65 21.41
C ASP A 92 25.26 -22.15 19.97
N GLY A 93 24.64 -20.98 19.61
CA GLY A 93 24.76 -20.39 18.28
C GLY A 93 23.86 -21.03 17.22
N GLU A 94 22.91 -21.86 17.65
CA GLU A 94 21.89 -22.47 16.78
C GLU A 94 20.49 -22.26 17.36
N VAL A 95 19.52 -22.20 16.46
CA VAL A 95 18.09 -22.23 16.83
C VAL A 95 17.46 -23.49 16.28
N GLU A 96 16.97 -24.32 17.17
CA GLU A 96 16.24 -25.54 16.85
C GLU A 96 14.74 -25.25 16.86
N ILE A 97 14.06 -25.58 15.76
CA ILE A 97 12.61 -25.49 15.58
C ILE A 97 12.06 -26.89 15.36
N THR A 98 11.17 -27.35 16.24
CA THR A 98 10.62 -28.70 16.20
C THR A 98 9.10 -28.69 16.30
N GLY A 99 8.44 -29.59 15.60
CA GLY A 99 7.02 -29.89 15.72
C GLY A 99 6.81 -31.35 15.40
N ASN A 100 5.77 -31.99 15.74
CA ASN A 100 5.35 -33.39 15.55
C ASN A 100 6.24 -34.27 14.60
N GLY A 101 7.53 -34.42 14.91
CA GLY A 101 8.49 -35.23 14.19
C GLY A 101 9.62 -34.43 13.48
N PRO A 102 9.35 -33.54 12.52
CA PRO A 102 10.40 -32.78 11.85
C PRO A 102 11.14 -31.84 12.77
N ARG A 103 12.44 -31.63 12.46
CA ARG A 103 13.35 -30.77 13.19
C ARG A 103 14.19 -29.97 12.22
N PHE A 104 14.21 -28.63 12.41
CA PHE A 104 15.11 -27.73 11.71
C PHE A 104 16.14 -27.17 12.67
N ARG A 105 17.38 -27.03 12.22
CA ARG A 105 18.45 -26.31 12.92
C ARG A 105 18.92 -25.19 12.03
N LEU A 106 18.77 -23.96 12.53
CA LEU A 106 19.16 -22.73 11.86
C LEU A 106 20.35 -22.14 12.59
N ARG A 107 21.27 -21.52 11.86
CA ARG A 107 22.34 -20.73 12.47
C ARG A 107 21.75 -19.48 13.08
N GLU A 108 22.08 -19.22 14.32
CA GLU A 108 21.80 -17.97 15.00
C GLU A 108 22.67 -16.84 14.42
N LEU A 109 22.11 -15.65 14.27
CA LEU A 109 22.84 -14.42 14.01
C LEU A 109 23.06 -13.68 15.34
N SER A 110 24.05 -12.79 15.39
CA SER A 110 24.39 -12.06 16.63
C SER A 110 23.28 -11.08 17.02
N VAL A 111 22.70 -11.25 18.19
CA VAL A 111 21.72 -10.31 18.76
C VAL A 111 22.33 -8.92 18.97
N ALA A 112 23.61 -8.85 19.35
CA ALA A 112 24.32 -7.59 19.59
C ALA A 112 24.52 -6.74 18.32
N ASP A 113 24.48 -7.39 17.13
CA ASP A 113 24.63 -6.71 15.85
C ASP A 113 23.28 -6.27 15.25
N PHE A 114 22.15 -6.67 15.86
CA PHE A 114 20.85 -6.26 15.39
C PHE A 114 20.60 -4.77 15.72
N PRO A 115 20.05 -3.98 14.79
CA PRO A 115 19.80 -2.56 15.02
C PRO A 115 18.86 -2.30 16.21
N THR A 116 19.20 -1.31 17.02
CA THR A 116 18.29 -0.83 18.06
C THR A 116 17.15 -0.05 17.42
N ILE A 117 15.92 -0.44 17.71
CA ILE A 117 14.71 0.21 17.19
C ILE A 117 14.02 0.95 18.33
N ASP A 118 13.79 2.25 18.13
CA ASP A 118 13.07 3.07 19.10
C ASP A 118 11.60 2.65 19.20
N ASP A 119 11.14 2.44 20.41
CA ASP A 119 9.74 2.07 20.73
C ASP A 119 8.89 3.25 21.17
N THR A 120 9.49 4.41 21.29
CA THR A 120 8.79 5.61 21.76
C THR A 120 7.68 5.98 20.76
N LEU A 121 6.45 6.14 21.26
CA LEU A 121 5.38 6.75 20.49
C LEU A 121 5.55 8.28 20.55
N PRO A 122 5.55 8.96 19.40
CA PRO A 122 5.52 10.43 19.38
C PRO A 122 4.32 10.98 20.15
N ALA A 123 4.49 12.18 20.73
CA ALA A 123 3.45 12.81 21.55
C ALA A 123 2.17 13.13 20.73
N ASP A 124 2.32 13.35 19.42
CA ASP A 124 1.23 13.71 18.49
C ASP A 124 0.51 12.48 17.92
N THR A 125 0.43 11.42 18.71
CA THR A 125 -0.25 10.18 18.31
C THR A 125 -1.77 10.37 18.29
N VAL A 126 -2.41 10.00 17.18
CA VAL A 126 -3.87 10.04 16.99
C VAL A 126 -4.46 8.65 16.86
N ASP A 127 -5.68 8.46 17.37
CA ASP A 127 -6.44 7.23 17.18
C ASP A 127 -7.22 7.30 15.86
N VAL A 128 -7.15 6.23 15.07
CA VAL A 128 -7.81 6.13 13.77
C VAL A 128 -8.54 4.80 13.61
N VAL A 129 -9.57 4.79 12.76
CA VAL A 129 -10.17 3.55 12.28
C VAL A 129 -9.25 2.96 11.21
N GLY A 130 -8.53 1.91 11.55
CA GLY A 130 -7.48 1.36 10.69
C GLY A 130 -8.00 0.89 9.34
N GLU A 131 -9.17 0.26 9.27
CA GLU A 131 -9.81 -0.14 8.01
C GLU A 131 -9.99 1.06 7.06
N THR A 132 -10.46 2.19 7.59
CA THR A 132 -10.63 3.43 6.80
C THR A 132 -9.29 3.93 6.25
N LEU A 133 -8.24 3.94 7.07
CA LEU A 133 -6.91 4.37 6.64
C LEU A 133 -6.30 3.41 5.62
N VAL A 134 -6.37 2.09 5.86
CA VAL A 134 -5.83 1.07 4.93
C VAL A 134 -6.54 1.15 3.58
N LYS A 135 -7.87 1.32 3.58
CA LYS A 135 -8.66 1.51 2.36
C LYS A 135 -8.23 2.78 1.61
N ALA A 136 -8.15 3.93 2.30
CA ALA A 136 -7.73 5.19 1.72
C ALA A 136 -6.31 5.11 1.11
N LEU A 137 -5.38 4.45 1.82
CA LEU A 137 -4.03 4.20 1.32
C LEU A 137 -4.01 3.31 0.08
N SER A 138 -4.89 2.30 0.00
CA SER A 138 -4.99 1.45 -1.19
C SER A 138 -5.51 2.22 -2.41
N GLN A 139 -6.47 3.14 -2.21
CA GLN A 139 -7.01 4.01 -3.25
C GLN A 139 -5.95 5.00 -3.76
N VAL A 140 -5.27 5.69 -2.86
CA VAL A 140 -4.27 6.71 -3.24
C VAL A 140 -3.00 6.08 -3.79
N GLY A 141 -2.62 4.93 -3.28
CA GLY A 141 -1.38 4.27 -3.60
C GLY A 141 -1.20 3.88 -5.07
N ILE A 142 -2.29 3.76 -5.83
CA ILE A 142 -2.23 3.55 -7.29
C ILE A 142 -1.51 4.70 -8.00
N GLY A 143 -1.53 5.91 -7.42
CA GLY A 143 -0.82 7.09 -7.93
C GLY A 143 0.68 7.09 -7.63
N ALA A 144 1.17 6.26 -6.70
CA ALA A 144 2.58 6.27 -6.34
C ALA A 144 3.47 5.63 -7.43
N SER A 145 4.64 6.26 -7.66
CA SER A 145 5.62 5.75 -8.63
C SER A 145 6.42 4.58 -8.05
N GLY A 146 6.74 3.61 -8.90
CA GLY A 146 7.74 2.58 -8.60
C GLY A 146 9.19 2.98 -8.94
N ASP A 147 9.40 4.18 -9.48
CA ASP A 147 10.71 4.66 -9.91
C ASP A 147 11.51 5.25 -8.73
N GLU A 148 12.44 4.47 -8.21
CA GLU A 148 13.32 4.87 -7.10
C GLU A 148 14.28 6.03 -7.44
N ALA A 149 14.47 6.34 -8.73
CA ALA A 149 15.26 7.51 -9.15
C ALA A 149 14.52 8.84 -8.86
N ARG A 150 13.21 8.78 -8.60
CA ARG A 150 12.36 9.92 -8.22
C ARG A 150 11.72 9.71 -6.84
N PRO A 151 12.47 9.74 -5.75
CA PRO A 151 11.98 9.37 -4.41
C PRO A 151 10.73 10.15 -3.98
N THR A 152 10.60 11.41 -4.37
CA THR A 152 9.42 12.25 -4.07
C THR A 152 8.11 11.68 -4.59
N LEU A 153 8.15 10.87 -5.64
CA LEU A 153 6.97 10.27 -6.27
C LEU A 153 6.68 8.85 -5.78
N THR A 154 7.60 8.25 -4.99
CA THR A 154 7.40 6.88 -4.48
C THR A 154 6.60 6.83 -3.18
N GLY A 155 6.27 7.98 -2.62
CA GLY A 155 5.55 8.10 -1.36
C GLY A 155 4.11 8.57 -1.51
N VAL A 156 3.38 8.46 -0.41
CA VAL A 156 2.09 9.12 -0.18
C VAL A 156 2.34 10.32 0.73
N LEU A 157 1.87 11.47 0.30
CA LEU A 157 1.83 12.68 1.10
C LEU A 157 0.66 12.57 2.08
N PHE A 158 0.95 12.79 3.36
CA PHE A 158 -0.01 12.97 4.43
C PHE A 158 -0.02 14.44 4.78
N GLU A 159 -1.12 15.15 4.61
CA GLU A 159 -1.23 16.55 4.96
C GLU A 159 -2.55 16.85 5.66
N GLU A 160 -2.55 17.88 6.51
CA GLU A 160 -3.74 18.37 7.15
C GLU A 160 -4.68 19.04 6.13
N ASN A 161 -5.98 18.74 6.23
CA ASN A 161 -7.01 19.32 5.38
C ASN A 161 -8.33 19.47 6.13
N ASP A 162 -8.76 20.71 6.41
CA ASP A 162 -10.06 21.07 6.99
C ASP A 162 -10.49 20.21 8.20
N GLY A 163 -9.55 19.95 9.11
CA GLY A 163 -9.78 19.14 10.31
C GLY A 163 -9.75 17.63 10.08
N GLY A 164 -9.25 17.20 8.94
CA GLY A 164 -9.00 15.81 8.56
C GLY A 164 -7.61 15.61 7.98
N LEU A 165 -7.40 14.43 7.43
CA LEU A 165 -6.18 14.02 6.75
C LEU A 165 -6.45 13.95 5.24
N ARG A 166 -5.59 14.56 4.44
CA ARG A 166 -5.52 14.36 3.00
C ARG A 166 -4.34 13.48 2.65
N LEU A 167 -4.60 12.45 1.87
CA LEU A 167 -3.61 11.56 1.29
C LEU A 167 -3.46 11.86 -0.19
N VAL A 168 -2.22 12.00 -0.67
CA VAL A 168 -1.93 12.33 -2.08
C VAL A 168 -0.78 11.49 -2.61
N ALA A 169 -0.92 10.94 -3.81
CA ALA A 169 0.18 10.31 -4.53
C ALA A 169 0.13 10.63 -6.03
N THR A 170 1.29 10.73 -6.67
CA THR A 170 1.40 10.98 -8.12
C THR A 170 2.67 10.36 -8.69
N ASP A 171 2.60 9.92 -9.95
CA ASP A 171 3.75 9.46 -10.75
C ASP A 171 4.08 10.41 -11.92
N SER A 172 3.46 11.59 -11.98
CA SER A 172 3.48 12.61 -13.03
C SER A 172 2.50 12.37 -14.19
N TYR A 173 1.92 11.18 -14.31
CA TYR A 173 0.92 10.86 -15.33
C TYR A 173 -0.49 10.77 -14.75
N ARG A 174 -0.59 10.57 -13.46
CA ARG A 174 -1.82 10.48 -12.69
C ARG A 174 -1.61 11.02 -11.29
N LEU A 175 -2.69 11.45 -10.67
CA LEU A 175 -2.72 11.96 -9.31
C LEU A 175 -3.93 11.35 -8.60
N ALA A 176 -3.71 10.73 -7.46
CA ALA A 176 -4.77 10.25 -6.58
C ALA A 176 -4.80 11.07 -5.30
N VAL A 177 -5.98 11.52 -4.92
CA VAL A 177 -6.24 12.31 -3.69
C VAL A 177 -7.39 11.67 -2.94
N ARG A 178 -7.23 11.45 -1.64
CA ARG A 178 -8.30 10.99 -0.75
C ARG A 178 -8.33 11.85 0.51
N ASP A 179 -9.47 12.42 0.79
CA ASP A 179 -9.73 13.09 2.05
C ASP A 179 -10.32 12.08 3.06
N VAL A 180 -9.79 12.08 4.29
CA VAL A 180 -10.23 11.20 5.38
C VAL A 180 -10.60 12.08 6.56
N LEU A 181 -11.89 12.17 6.84
CA LEU A 181 -12.41 12.99 7.93
C LEU A 181 -12.07 12.37 9.30
N GLY A 182 -11.90 13.23 10.30
CA GLY A 182 -11.73 12.80 11.70
C GLY A 182 -10.34 12.28 12.05
N ILE A 183 -9.39 12.27 11.13
CA ILE A 183 -7.98 11.97 11.42
C ILE A 183 -7.21 13.27 11.43
N GLY A 184 -6.83 13.76 12.63
CA GLY A 184 -5.97 14.92 12.75
C GLY A 184 -4.55 14.59 12.26
N ALA A 185 -3.95 15.52 11.51
CA ALA A 185 -2.53 15.47 11.18
C ALA A 185 -1.92 16.84 11.47
N THR A 186 -0.70 16.88 11.94
CA THR A 186 0.07 18.11 12.08
C THR A 186 1.12 18.19 10.99
N GLY A 187 1.01 19.19 10.12
CA GLY A 187 1.96 19.43 9.05
C GLY A 187 1.79 18.49 7.86
N SER A 188 2.89 18.28 7.14
CA SER A 188 2.94 17.54 5.89
C SER A 188 4.09 16.55 5.93
N LYS A 189 3.82 15.24 5.71
CA LYS A 189 4.81 14.16 5.76
C LYS A 189 4.68 13.26 4.54
N LEU A 190 5.81 12.92 3.93
CA LEU A 190 5.87 12.05 2.77
C LEU A 190 6.36 10.65 3.21
N VAL A 191 5.47 9.66 3.15
CA VAL A 191 5.73 8.30 3.64
C VAL A 191 5.85 7.34 2.47
N PRO A 192 6.91 6.49 2.39
CA PRO A 192 7.12 5.53 1.32
C PRO A 192 5.92 4.60 1.13
N TYR A 193 5.32 4.58 -0.06
CA TYR A 193 4.16 3.73 -0.33
C TYR A 193 4.49 2.24 -0.27
N ARG A 194 5.74 1.83 -0.57
CA ARG A 194 6.19 0.42 -0.45
C ARG A 194 5.92 -0.19 0.93
N ALA A 195 6.00 0.62 1.99
CA ALA A 195 5.70 0.17 3.34
C ALA A 195 4.19 0.26 3.64
N LEU A 196 3.54 1.35 3.20
CA LEU A 196 2.11 1.59 3.45
C LEU A 196 1.20 0.55 2.81
N ARG A 197 1.51 0.08 1.61
CA ARG A 197 0.73 -0.98 0.94
C ARG A 197 0.68 -2.30 1.71
N GLU A 198 1.63 -2.52 2.62
CA GLU A 198 1.69 -3.72 3.46
C GLU A 198 1.08 -3.48 4.86
N LEU A 199 0.62 -2.26 5.17
CA LEU A 199 0.16 -1.86 6.51
C LEU A 199 -0.87 -2.83 7.08
N GLY A 200 -1.99 -3.05 6.41
CA GLY A 200 -3.03 -3.96 6.88
C GLY A 200 -2.57 -5.41 7.02
N ARG A 201 -1.61 -5.84 6.20
CA ARG A 201 -1.04 -7.20 6.25
C ARG A 201 0.03 -7.37 7.34
N THR A 202 0.64 -6.27 7.78
CA THR A 202 1.70 -6.31 8.80
C THR A 202 1.15 -6.13 10.20
N VAL A 203 0.37 -5.08 10.42
CA VAL A 203 -0.16 -4.75 11.76
C VAL A 203 -1.67 -4.89 11.88
N GLY A 204 -2.36 -5.26 10.78
CA GLY A 204 -3.83 -5.36 10.74
C GLY A 204 -4.49 -4.02 10.45
N ASP A 205 -5.81 -4.05 10.40
CA ASP A 205 -6.70 -2.94 10.06
C ASP A 205 -7.71 -2.60 11.19
N GLY A 206 -7.50 -3.16 12.37
CA GLY A 206 -8.26 -2.83 13.58
C GLY A 206 -8.02 -1.39 14.06
N PRO A 207 -8.52 -1.04 15.27
CA PRO A 207 -8.22 0.26 15.90
C PRO A 207 -6.71 0.53 15.88
N MET A 208 -6.31 1.69 15.36
CA MET A 208 -4.91 1.99 15.09
C MET A 208 -4.52 3.34 15.68
N LYS A 209 -3.33 3.39 16.24
CA LYS A 209 -2.65 4.64 16.61
C LYS A 209 -1.68 5.04 15.51
N VAL A 210 -1.76 6.29 15.07
CA VAL A 210 -0.88 6.85 14.02
C VAL A 210 -0.12 8.03 14.58
N ALA A 211 1.18 8.06 14.35
CA ALA A 211 2.02 9.20 14.67
C ALA A 211 2.87 9.56 13.44
N LEU A 212 2.83 10.83 13.04
CA LEU A 212 3.60 11.37 11.92
C LEU A 212 4.72 12.27 12.48
N GLY A 213 5.78 11.66 12.99
CA GLY A 213 6.94 12.34 13.55
C GLY A 213 7.81 13.03 12.49
N ASP A 214 8.92 13.63 12.92
CA ASP A 214 9.84 14.33 11.99
C ASP A 214 10.72 13.39 11.17
N ARG A 215 11.00 12.19 11.66
CA ARG A 215 11.88 11.23 11.02
C ARG A 215 11.17 9.97 10.53
N GLU A 216 10.09 9.61 11.20
CA GLU A 216 9.35 8.38 10.91
C GLU A 216 7.84 8.56 11.10
N ALA A 217 7.08 7.81 10.33
CA ALA A 217 5.66 7.56 10.54
C ALA A 217 5.49 6.23 11.27
N VAL A 218 4.67 6.20 12.30
CA VAL A 218 4.45 5.03 13.16
C VAL A 218 2.98 4.66 13.18
N PHE A 219 2.70 3.38 12.98
CA PHE A 219 1.37 2.79 12.98
C PHE A 219 1.35 1.64 13.99
N VAL A 220 0.45 1.69 14.94
CA VAL A 220 0.36 0.67 16.03
C VAL A 220 -1.05 0.15 16.16
N THR A 221 -1.17 -1.16 16.23
CA THR A 221 -2.41 -1.88 16.58
C THR A 221 -2.11 -2.87 17.72
N ASP A 222 -3.10 -3.62 18.16
CA ASP A 222 -2.92 -4.75 19.09
C ASP A 222 -2.05 -5.88 18.50
N ARG A 223 -1.98 -5.97 17.16
CA ARG A 223 -1.21 -7.00 16.44
C ARG A 223 0.24 -6.66 16.20
N GLY A 224 0.62 -5.39 16.29
CA GLY A 224 2.00 -4.98 16.04
C GLY A 224 2.21 -3.49 15.81
N ARG A 225 3.45 -3.15 15.48
CA ARG A 225 3.93 -1.80 15.18
C ARG A 225 4.66 -1.82 13.83
N LEU A 226 4.32 -0.86 12.98
CA LEU A 226 5.06 -0.52 11.75
C LEU A 226 5.66 0.86 11.95
N ALA A 227 6.95 1.01 11.78
CA ALA A 227 7.63 2.30 11.72
C ALA A 227 8.28 2.44 10.33
N VAL A 228 8.13 3.61 9.72
CA VAL A 228 8.57 3.89 8.36
C VAL A 228 9.30 5.22 8.33
N ARG A 229 10.54 5.23 7.84
CA ARG A 229 11.31 6.45 7.67
C ARG A 229 10.65 7.37 6.63
N ILE A 230 10.50 8.64 6.96
CA ILE A 230 9.89 9.66 6.10
C ILE A 230 10.87 10.00 4.97
N ILE A 231 10.33 10.27 3.78
CA ILE A 231 11.09 10.82 2.66
C ILE A 231 11.28 12.31 2.89
N ASP A 232 12.53 12.72 3.12
CA ASP A 232 12.89 14.14 3.27
C ASP A 232 13.00 14.81 1.91
N ALA A 233 11.85 15.16 1.33
CA ALA A 233 11.78 15.82 0.04
C ALA A 233 10.47 16.61 -0.12
N THR A 234 10.49 17.61 -0.99
CA THR A 234 9.30 18.44 -1.27
C THR A 234 8.41 17.77 -2.31
N PHE A 235 7.15 17.49 -1.92
CA PHE A 235 6.15 16.94 -2.83
C PHE A 235 5.74 17.96 -3.90
N PRO A 236 5.39 17.54 -5.13
CA PRO A 236 4.93 18.44 -6.20
C PRO A 236 3.71 19.28 -5.81
N LYS A 237 3.59 20.49 -6.36
CA LYS A 237 2.45 21.40 -6.14
C LYS A 237 1.20 20.90 -6.88
N TYR A 238 0.61 19.81 -6.42
CA TYR A 238 -0.49 19.11 -7.08
C TYR A 238 -1.81 19.91 -7.14
N ARG A 239 -2.08 20.80 -6.18
CA ARG A 239 -3.35 21.57 -6.11
C ARG A 239 -3.62 22.40 -7.36
N GLN A 240 -2.57 22.80 -8.08
CA GLN A 240 -2.68 23.52 -9.34
C GLN A 240 -3.26 22.67 -10.49
N LEU A 241 -3.27 21.35 -10.31
CA LEU A 241 -3.80 20.41 -11.31
C LEU A 241 -5.30 20.15 -11.13
N LEU A 242 -5.90 20.62 -10.04
CA LEU A 242 -7.30 20.43 -9.70
C LEU A 242 -8.03 21.76 -9.90
N PRO A 243 -8.70 22.02 -11.05
CA PRO A 243 -9.50 23.21 -11.28
C PRO A 243 -10.75 23.22 -10.40
N ASP A 244 -11.31 24.41 -10.18
CA ASP A 244 -12.51 24.60 -9.37
C ASP A 244 -13.80 24.17 -10.11
N SER A 245 -13.77 24.02 -11.44
CA SER A 245 -14.93 23.64 -12.24
C SER A 245 -14.52 22.99 -13.57
N TYR A 246 -15.42 22.17 -14.10
CA TYR A 246 -15.27 21.46 -15.35
C TYR A 246 -16.51 21.68 -16.23
N PRO A 247 -16.35 22.14 -17.49
CA PRO A 247 -17.47 22.36 -18.40
C PRO A 247 -18.03 21.06 -18.97
N ASN A 248 -17.26 19.98 -18.97
CA ASN A 248 -17.66 18.69 -19.57
C ASN A 248 -17.75 17.64 -18.48
N ARG A 249 -18.88 16.91 -18.43
CA ARG A 249 -19.17 15.90 -17.40
C ARG A 249 -19.85 14.70 -18.04
N LEU A 250 -19.29 13.53 -17.78
CA LEU A 250 -19.83 12.24 -18.19
C LEU A 250 -20.14 11.41 -16.94
N GLU A 251 -21.29 10.75 -16.95
CA GLU A 251 -21.70 9.76 -15.96
C GLU A 251 -21.93 8.42 -16.65
N VAL A 252 -21.23 7.37 -16.21
CA VAL A 252 -21.35 6.02 -16.77
C VAL A 252 -21.35 4.96 -15.68
N PRO A 253 -22.01 3.80 -15.89
CA PRO A 253 -21.93 2.67 -14.99
C PRO A 253 -20.47 2.14 -14.91
N LYS A 254 -19.96 1.98 -13.69
CA LYS A 254 -18.59 1.50 -13.43
C LYS A 254 -18.32 0.16 -14.10
N VAL A 255 -19.22 -0.80 -13.94
CA VAL A 255 -19.05 -2.16 -14.48
C VAL A 255 -18.94 -2.11 -16.01
N SER A 256 -19.82 -1.37 -16.68
CA SER A 256 -19.80 -1.24 -18.15
C SER A 256 -18.49 -0.63 -18.65
N LEU A 257 -18.01 0.42 -17.96
CA LEU A 257 -16.73 1.06 -18.32
C LEU A 257 -15.54 0.12 -18.10
N LEU A 258 -15.47 -0.59 -16.97
CA LEU A 258 -14.38 -1.53 -16.69
C LEU A 258 -14.37 -2.71 -17.67
N ASP A 259 -15.53 -3.26 -18.00
CA ASP A 259 -15.65 -4.36 -18.95
C ASP A 259 -15.20 -3.95 -20.36
N ALA A 260 -15.60 -2.77 -20.81
CA ALA A 260 -15.21 -2.23 -22.11
C ALA A 260 -13.70 -1.93 -22.17
N VAL A 261 -13.16 -1.23 -21.16
CA VAL A 261 -11.71 -0.98 -21.07
C VAL A 261 -10.92 -2.30 -20.95
N GLY A 262 -11.48 -3.32 -20.27
CA GLY A 262 -10.90 -4.66 -20.20
C GLY A 262 -10.82 -5.35 -21.56
N ARG A 263 -11.86 -5.20 -22.42
CA ARG A 263 -11.84 -5.69 -23.81
C ARG A 263 -10.83 -4.92 -24.67
N ALA A 264 -10.84 -3.60 -24.58
CA ALA A 264 -9.90 -2.73 -25.26
C ALA A 264 -8.43 -3.08 -24.92
N ALA A 265 -8.17 -3.47 -23.69
CA ALA A 265 -6.82 -3.88 -23.21
C ALA A 265 -6.27 -5.12 -23.96
N LEU A 266 -7.11 -5.95 -24.55
CA LEU A 266 -6.68 -7.09 -25.37
C LEU A 266 -6.00 -6.67 -26.67
N VAL A 267 -6.39 -5.51 -27.19
CA VAL A 267 -5.84 -4.93 -28.43
C VAL A 267 -4.74 -3.91 -28.11
N ALA A 268 -4.92 -3.12 -27.05
CA ALA A 268 -3.96 -2.14 -26.59
C ALA A 268 -2.70 -2.82 -26.02
N GLU A 269 -1.53 -2.28 -26.35
CA GLU A 269 -0.30 -2.49 -25.59
C GLU A 269 -0.10 -1.35 -24.59
N ASP A 270 0.90 -1.45 -23.73
CA ASP A 270 1.16 -0.47 -22.65
C ASP A 270 1.23 1.00 -23.12
N HIS A 271 1.54 1.24 -24.39
CA HIS A 271 1.70 2.57 -24.98
C HIS A 271 0.59 2.97 -25.96
N ILE A 272 -0.37 2.08 -26.26
CA ILE A 272 -1.52 2.41 -27.11
C ILE A 272 -2.67 2.84 -26.21
N PRO A 273 -3.13 4.10 -26.33
CA PRO A 273 -4.22 4.60 -25.49
C PRO A 273 -5.57 4.09 -25.97
N VAL A 274 -6.49 3.96 -25.02
CA VAL A 274 -7.93 3.89 -25.32
C VAL A 274 -8.45 5.29 -25.60
N ARG A 275 -9.25 5.43 -26.65
CA ARG A 275 -9.92 6.68 -27.04
C ARG A 275 -11.35 6.64 -26.54
N LEU A 276 -11.78 7.71 -25.92
CA LEU A 276 -13.14 7.93 -25.47
C LEU A 276 -13.72 9.10 -26.27
N ASN A 277 -14.63 8.81 -27.19
CA ASN A 277 -15.40 9.84 -27.88
C ASN A 277 -16.64 10.12 -27.04
N LEU A 278 -16.68 11.28 -26.41
CA LEU A 278 -17.73 11.74 -25.51
C LEU A 278 -18.79 12.47 -26.33
N HIS A 279 -20.04 12.01 -26.26
CA HIS A 279 -21.16 12.58 -27.00
C HIS A 279 -22.49 12.41 -26.25
N ASP A 280 -23.53 13.05 -26.71
CA ASP A 280 -24.86 12.83 -26.15
C ASP A 280 -25.26 11.33 -26.27
N GLY A 281 -25.59 10.73 -25.11
CA GLY A 281 -25.89 9.31 -24.97
C GLY A 281 -24.73 8.46 -24.42
N GLY A 282 -23.53 8.99 -24.19
CA GLY A 282 -22.47 8.29 -23.51
C GLY A 282 -21.08 8.36 -24.14
N ILE A 283 -20.45 7.21 -24.33
CA ILE A 283 -19.09 7.08 -24.86
C ILE A 283 -19.07 6.11 -26.04
N GLU A 284 -18.42 6.48 -27.13
CA GLU A 284 -17.85 5.50 -28.05
C GLU A 284 -16.38 5.28 -27.66
N LEU A 285 -16.10 4.10 -27.10
CA LEU A 285 -14.75 3.67 -26.73
C LEU A 285 -14.11 2.99 -27.94
N SER A 286 -12.85 3.32 -28.25
CA SER A 286 -12.12 2.64 -29.32
C SER A 286 -10.63 2.51 -29.02
N VAL A 287 -10.03 1.46 -29.55
CA VAL A 287 -8.60 1.23 -29.60
C VAL A 287 -8.22 0.72 -30.97
N ILE A 288 -7.16 1.29 -31.55
CA ILE A 288 -6.68 0.91 -32.89
C ILE A 288 -5.19 0.59 -32.78
N ARG A 289 -4.84 -0.65 -33.12
CA ARG A 289 -3.46 -1.09 -33.25
C ARG A 289 -3.19 -1.51 -34.69
N GLN A 290 -2.39 -0.72 -35.37
CA GLN A 290 -2.04 -1.01 -36.78
C GLN A 290 -1.49 -2.43 -36.90
N GLU A 291 -1.91 -3.15 -37.97
CA GLU A 291 -1.49 -4.51 -38.31
C GLU A 291 -1.95 -5.61 -37.33
N VAL A 292 -2.65 -5.28 -36.23
CA VAL A 292 -3.13 -6.25 -35.25
C VAL A 292 -4.65 -6.31 -35.20
N GLY A 293 -5.31 -5.15 -35.06
CA GLY A 293 -6.78 -5.07 -34.99
C GLY A 293 -7.29 -3.80 -34.34
N GLU A 294 -8.58 -3.71 -34.29
CA GLU A 294 -9.31 -2.63 -33.62
C GLU A 294 -10.42 -3.19 -32.76
N GLU A 295 -10.80 -2.45 -31.76
CA GLU A 295 -11.98 -2.69 -30.95
C GLU A 295 -12.72 -1.38 -30.82
N THR A 296 -14.06 -1.42 -30.97
CA THR A 296 -14.94 -0.27 -30.79
C THR A 296 -16.20 -0.72 -30.11
N GLU A 297 -16.58 0.00 -29.06
CA GLU A 297 -17.75 -0.31 -28.24
C GLU A 297 -18.45 0.96 -27.77
N HIS A 298 -19.80 0.93 -27.75
CA HIS A 298 -20.63 1.99 -27.20
C HIS A 298 -20.99 1.67 -25.74
N ILE A 299 -20.84 2.65 -24.84
CA ILE A 299 -21.24 2.57 -23.43
C ILE A 299 -22.28 3.65 -23.19
N GLU A 300 -23.47 3.25 -22.80
CA GLU A 300 -24.56 4.17 -22.45
C GLU A 300 -24.17 4.99 -21.21
N GLY A 301 -24.44 6.29 -21.25
CA GLY A 301 -24.15 7.22 -20.17
C GLY A 301 -24.81 8.57 -20.38
N VAL A 302 -24.68 9.45 -19.41
CA VAL A 302 -25.18 10.83 -19.50
C VAL A 302 -23.98 11.76 -19.68
N TYR A 303 -23.95 12.45 -20.79
CA TYR A 303 -22.91 13.42 -21.10
C TYR A 303 -23.47 14.84 -21.20
N THR A 304 -22.77 15.78 -20.60
CA THR A 304 -23.04 17.20 -20.68
C THR A 304 -21.76 17.93 -21.03
N GLY A 305 -21.76 18.71 -22.09
CA GLY A 305 -20.61 19.47 -22.56
C GLY A 305 -20.45 19.43 -24.07
N GLU A 306 -19.27 19.82 -24.56
CA GLU A 306 -18.92 19.77 -25.99
C GLU A 306 -18.44 18.36 -26.37
N GLU A 307 -18.92 17.84 -27.50
CA GLU A 307 -18.44 16.56 -28.05
C GLU A 307 -16.93 16.60 -28.26
N MET A 308 -16.22 15.59 -27.76
CA MET A 308 -14.77 15.51 -27.86
C MET A 308 -14.25 14.08 -27.83
N THR A 309 -13.06 13.89 -28.37
CA THR A 309 -12.30 12.65 -28.19
C THR A 309 -11.12 12.89 -27.26
N ILE A 310 -11.09 12.21 -26.12
CA ILE A 310 -9.99 12.20 -25.18
C ILE A 310 -9.38 10.80 -25.09
N ALA A 311 -8.07 10.68 -24.94
CA ALA A 311 -7.41 9.39 -24.88
C ALA A 311 -6.62 9.20 -23.60
N PHE A 312 -6.68 7.99 -23.04
CA PHE A 312 -6.00 7.66 -21.80
C PHE A 312 -5.18 6.37 -21.92
N ASN A 313 -4.14 6.25 -21.10
CA ASN A 313 -3.48 4.97 -20.89
C ASN A 313 -4.48 3.98 -20.29
N THR A 314 -4.65 2.84 -20.94
CA THR A 314 -5.65 1.81 -20.60
C THR A 314 -5.47 1.29 -19.19
N ARG A 315 -4.24 1.00 -18.78
CA ARG A 315 -3.93 0.51 -17.43
C ARG A 315 -4.26 1.55 -16.36
N TYR A 316 -3.85 2.80 -16.57
CA TYR A 316 -4.11 3.87 -15.60
C TYR A 316 -5.59 4.16 -15.45
N LEU A 317 -6.34 4.13 -16.54
CA LEU A 317 -7.80 4.27 -16.52
C LEU A 317 -8.45 3.12 -15.74
N THR A 318 -8.06 1.89 -16.00
CA THR A 318 -8.56 0.70 -15.28
C THR A 318 -8.27 0.78 -13.78
N GLU A 319 -7.02 1.11 -13.40
CA GLU A 319 -6.62 1.20 -11.99
C GLU A 319 -7.41 2.30 -11.27
N GLY A 320 -7.58 3.48 -11.89
CA GLY A 320 -8.34 4.59 -11.32
C GLY A 320 -9.82 4.26 -11.12
N VAL A 321 -10.48 3.77 -12.17
CA VAL A 321 -11.90 3.38 -12.11
C VAL A 321 -12.13 2.25 -11.11
N SER A 322 -11.21 1.29 -11.02
CA SER A 322 -11.31 0.18 -10.05
C SER A 322 -11.26 0.66 -8.61
N ALA A 323 -10.47 1.70 -8.32
CA ALA A 323 -10.29 2.25 -6.96
C ALA A 323 -11.49 3.08 -6.46
N ILE A 324 -12.39 3.49 -7.33
CA ILE A 324 -13.60 4.25 -6.97
C ILE A 324 -14.66 3.30 -6.42
N ASP A 325 -15.25 3.61 -5.26
CA ASP A 325 -16.26 2.79 -4.57
C ASP A 325 -17.70 3.21 -4.89
N SER A 326 -17.98 3.52 -6.14
CA SER A 326 -19.34 3.88 -6.58
C SER A 326 -19.71 3.02 -7.78
N ASP A 327 -21.00 2.76 -7.96
CA ASP A 327 -21.52 2.07 -9.13
C ASP A 327 -21.56 2.98 -10.37
N THR A 328 -21.53 4.29 -10.17
CA THR A 328 -21.47 5.32 -11.22
C THR A 328 -20.14 6.05 -11.17
N ILE A 329 -19.44 6.08 -12.28
CA ILE A 329 -18.21 6.86 -12.49
C ILE A 329 -18.57 8.20 -13.12
N ILE A 330 -17.98 9.26 -12.56
CA ILE A 330 -18.03 10.60 -13.11
C ILE A 330 -16.65 10.92 -13.69
N LEU A 331 -16.61 11.28 -14.96
CA LEU A 331 -15.44 11.84 -15.64
C LEU A 331 -15.71 13.30 -15.97
N GLU A 332 -14.89 14.17 -15.43
CA GLU A 332 -14.93 15.60 -15.68
C GLU A 332 -13.66 16.08 -16.40
N THR A 333 -13.80 16.96 -17.39
CA THR A 333 -12.66 17.52 -18.13
C THR A 333 -12.93 18.92 -18.63
N ILE A 334 -11.85 19.69 -18.84
CA ILE A 334 -11.92 21.02 -19.47
C ILE A 334 -11.93 20.89 -20.98
N ASP A 335 -11.00 20.10 -21.52
CA ASP A 335 -10.85 19.81 -22.96
C ASP A 335 -10.06 18.50 -23.16
N ALA A 336 -9.87 18.08 -24.41
CA ALA A 336 -9.20 16.85 -24.76
C ALA A 336 -7.69 16.79 -24.44
N LEU A 337 -7.07 17.93 -24.12
CA LEU A 337 -5.62 18.04 -23.84
C LEU A 337 -5.32 18.29 -22.36
N LYS A 338 -6.36 18.51 -21.56
CA LYS A 338 -6.26 18.71 -20.11
C LYS A 338 -6.58 17.43 -19.37
N PRO A 339 -6.09 17.28 -18.12
CA PRO A 339 -6.39 16.10 -17.34
C PRO A 339 -7.88 15.85 -17.17
N GLY A 340 -8.28 14.57 -17.23
CA GLY A 340 -9.60 14.12 -16.80
C GLY A 340 -9.61 13.84 -15.31
N LEU A 341 -10.61 14.31 -14.59
CA LEU A 341 -10.88 14.00 -13.21
C LEU A 341 -11.92 12.89 -13.12
N LEU A 342 -11.60 11.82 -12.43
CA LEU A 342 -12.47 10.68 -12.17
C LEU A 342 -12.81 10.62 -10.67
N HIS A 343 -14.10 10.46 -10.37
CA HIS A 343 -14.58 10.21 -9.01
C HIS A 343 -15.88 9.40 -9.04
N GLY A 344 -16.37 8.96 -7.88
CA GLY A 344 -17.66 8.28 -7.76
C GLY A 344 -18.82 9.26 -7.59
N GLU A 345 -20.00 8.89 -8.05
CA GLU A 345 -21.21 9.60 -7.69
C GLU A 345 -21.40 9.55 -6.17
N GLY A 346 -21.49 10.73 -5.52
CA GLY A 346 -21.65 10.86 -4.08
C GLY A 346 -20.37 10.59 -3.25
N ASP A 347 -19.21 10.34 -3.88
CA ASP A 347 -17.90 10.25 -3.22
C ASP A 347 -16.92 11.25 -3.84
N GLU A 348 -16.98 12.49 -3.38
CA GLU A 348 -16.04 13.55 -3.80
C GLU A 348 -14.74 13.53 -2.98
N ASP A 349 -14.67 12.72 -1.95
CA ASP A 349 -13.48 12.61 -1.10
C ASP A 349 -12.35 11.84 -1.79
N PHE A 350 -12.67 10.94 -2.74
CA PHE A 350 -11.69 10.29 -3.59
C PHE A 350 -11.71 10.90 -5.00
N ARG A 351 -10.58 11.46 -5.40
CA ARG A 351 -10.38 12.10 -6.71
C ARG A 351 -9.16 11.52 -7.40
N TYR A 352 -9.37 11.07 -8.62
CA TYR A 352 -8.32 10.50 -9.44
C TYR A 352 -8.18 11.28 -10.74
N LEU A 353 -7.06 11.96 -10.90
CA LEU A 353 -6.77 12.77 -12.08
C LEU A 353 -5.84 12.00 -13.02
N LEU A 354 -6.17 11.95 -14.30
CA LEU A 354 -5.47 11.21 -15.31
C LEU A 354 -5.07 12.12 -16.47
N MET A 355 -3.76 12.15 -16.78
CA MET A 355 -3.23 12.90 -17.91
C MET A 355 -3.64 12.24 -19.23
N PRO A 356 -4.18 13.00 -20.21
CA PRO A 356 -4.50 12.46 -21.51
C PRO A 356 -3.23 12.15 -22.31
N VAL A 357 -3.34 11.13 -23.16
CA VAL A 357 -2.32 10.81 -24.17
C VAL A 357 -2.63 11.61 -25.43
N ARG A 358 -1.64 12.27 -25.98
CA ARG A 358 -1.82 12.99 -27.27
C ARG A 358 -1.99 11.98 -28.39
N LEU A 359 -3.06 12.17 -29.18
CA LEU A 359 -3.38 11.38 -30.38
C LEU A 359 -2.58 11.85 -31.59
#